data_424ef4a4750c31fcc5ba9da6011cc639
#
_entry.id   424ef4a4750c31fcc5ba9da6011cc639
#
_cell.length_a   1.000
_cell.length_b   1.000
_cell.length_c   1.000
_cell.angle_alpha   90.00
_cell.angle_beta   90.00
_cell.angle_gamma   90.00
#
_symmetry.space_group_name_H-M   'P 1'
#
loop_
_entity.id
_entity.type
_entity.pdbx_description
1 polymer ?
#
loop_
_entity_poly.entity_id
_entity_poly.type
_entity_poly.pdbx_seq_one_letter_code
_entity_poly.pdbx_strand_id
1 'polypeptide(L)'
;MCSSDLTAYKLLRQASICWSLNAEHRLDLDCGPASGEAHSLRHGLDRLLLGFAMGEADTLHAGLYPSVPAGDEAMTVLQALLALHDRLAAWRKIWQRQRPAAEWPPLLLRMQEDFFAPAGGAEGVQRLREAIHELAEELALSGYSAPLSPETLTLRLEESLNAMDNGQAFLSGRVTFCNMVPMRSLPFQIICLLGTIASI
;
A
#
# COMPACT_ATOMS: atom_id res chain seq x y z
N MET A 1 -5.83 -9.29 14.38
CA MET A 1 -4.79 -8.28 14.64
C MET A 1 -3.73 -8.94 15.48
N CYS A 2 -2.50 -9.07 14.99
CA CYS A 2 -1.38 -9.71 15.71
C CYS A 2 -0.91 -8.77 16.84
N SER A 3 -0.20 -9.32 17.86
CA SER A 3 0.39 -8.50 18.94
C SER A 3 1.34 -7.43 18.39
N SER A 4 2.13 -7.80 17.39
CA SER A 4 3.06 -6.91 16.70
C SER A 4 2.37 -5.74 15.97
N ASP A 5 1.18 -5.96 15.37
CA ASP A 5 0.41 -4.90 14.70
C ASP A 5 -0.02 -3.83 15.70
N LEU A 6 -0.48 -4.26 16.88
CA LEU A 6 -0.88 -3.34 17.93
C LEU A 6 0.32 -2.55 18.48
N THR A 7 1.47 -3.19 18.62
CA THR A 7 2.71 -2.54 19.06
C THR A 7 3.18 -1.52 18.03
N ALA A 8 3.17 -1.87 16.73
CA ALA A 8 3.48 -0.92 15.65
C ALA A 8 2.57 0.31 15.69
N TYR A 9 1.26 0.12 15.81
CA TYR A 9 0.30 1.22 15.90
C TYR A 9 0.57 2.14 17.11
N LYS A 10 0.88 1.55 18.27
CA LYS A 10 1.23 2.32 19.47
C LYS A 10 2.49 3.15 19.27
N LEU A 11 3.55 2.57 18.68
CA LEU A 11 4.80 3.29 18.40
C LEU A 11 4.59 4.45 17.42
N LEU A 12 3.83 4.23 16.34
CA LEU A 12 3.51 5.28 15.37
C LEU A 12 2.77 6.45 16.01
N ARG A 13 1.79 6.16 16.86
CA ARG A 13 1.05 7.18 17.61
C ARG A 13 1.92 7.89 18.64
N GLN A 14 2.71 7.16 19.41
CA GLN A 14 3.61 7.70 20.42
C GLN A 14 4.62 8.67 19.81
N ALA A 15 5.18 8.32 18.66
CA ALA A 15 6.09 9.18 17.92
C ALA A 15 5.41 10.34 17.18
N SER A 16 4.06 10.43 17.26
CA SER A 16 3.26 11.44 16.57
C SER A 16 3.48 11.42 15.04
N ILE A 17 3.64 10.22 14.46
CA ILE A 17 3.73 10.04 13.02
C ILE A 17 2.33 10.19 12.42
N CYS A 18 2.18 11.15 11.51
CA CYS A 18 0.90 11.45 10.89
C CYS A 18 0.86 11.03 9.42
N TRP A 19 1.82 11.49 8.63
CA TRP A 19 1.84 11.25 7.17
C TRP A 19 3.21 11.58 6.57
N SER A 20 3.43 11.14 5.33
CA SER A 20 4.66 11.28 4.54
C SER A 20 5.86 10.46 5.04
N LEU A 21 6.77 10.18 4.12
CA LEU A 21 8.02 9.50 4.46
C LEU A 21 9.01 10.46 5.14
N ASN A 22 9.18 11.64 4.56
CA ASN A 22 10.11 12.69 4.99
C ASN A 22 9.71 14.05 4.40
N ALA A 23 10.50 15.11 4.63
CA ALA A 23 10.27 16.44 4.08
C ALA A 23 10.30 16.47 2.54
N GLU A 24 11.23 15.74 1.91
CA GLU A 24 11.34 15.64 0.45
C GLU A 24 10.03 15.11 -0.17
N HIS A 25 9.43 14.08 0.45
CA HIS A 25 8.14 13.55 0.00
C HIS A 25 7.03 14.60 0.06
N ARG A 26 7.03 15.48 1.04
CA ARG A 26 6.05 16.57 1.15
C ARG A 26 6.25 17.65 0.08
N LEU A 27 7.50 17.98 -0.23
CA LEU A 27 7.82 18.90 -1.31
C LEU A 27 7.35 18.39 -2.66
N ASP A 28 7.53 17.09 -2.94
CA ASP A 28 7.10 16.49 -4.19
C ASP A 28 5.56 16.42 -4.32
N LEU A 29 4.84 16.44 -3.19
CA LEU A 29 3.37 16.53 -3.16
C LEU A 29 2.86 17.98 -3.11
N ASP A 30 3.73 18.97 -3.32
CA ASP A 30 3.42 20.39 -3.29
C ASP A 30 2.77 20.87 -1.96
N CYS A 31 3.12 20.20 -0.86
CA CYS A 31 2.59 20.54 0.47
C CYS A 31 3.35 21.68 1.17
N GLY A 32 4.26 22.33 0.45
CA GLY A 32 4.96 23.54 0.86
C GLY A 32 6.07 23.36 1.90
N PRO A 33 6.98 24.33 2.00
CA PRO A 33 8.15 24.27 2.87
C PRO A 33 7.83 24.40 4.37
N ALA A 34 6.63 24.88 4.71
CA ALA A 34 6.22 25.09 6.11
C ALA A 34 6.03 23.81 6.91
N SER A 35 5.90 22.65 6.25
CA SER A 35 5.63 21.37 6.93
C SER A 35 6.88 20.67 7.48
N GLY A 36 8.08 20.98 6.97
CA GLY A 36 9.36 20.41 7.43
C GLY A 36 9.35 18.88 7.60
N GLU A 37 10.23 18.36 8.46
CA GLU A 37 10.30 16.94 8.83
C GLU A 37 9.27 16.52 9.89
N ALA A 38 8.75 17.46 10.68
CA ALA A 38 7.89 17.16 11.82
C ALA A 38 6.71 16.25 11.44
N HIS A 39 6.45 15.23 12.25
CA HIS A 39 5.37 14.26 12.07
C HIS A 39 5.51 13.36 10.82
N SER A 40 6.63 13.37 10.11
CA SER A 40 6.92 12.39 9.07
C SER A 40 7.31 11.02 9.67
N LEU A 41 7.26 9.98 8.84
CA LEU A 41 7.70 8.65 9.27
C LEU A 41 9.17 8.68 9.70
N ARG A 42 10.05 9.31 8.93
CA ARG A 42 11.47 9.46 9.25
C ARG A 42 11.68 10.17 10.59
N HIS A 43 11.06 11.32 10.78
CA HIS A 43 11.17 12.10 12.02
C HIS A 43 10.72 11.30 13.25
N GLY A 44 9.59 10.60 13.15
CA GLY A 44 9.10 9.81 14.27
C GLY A 44 9.97 8.59 14.59
N LEU A 45 10.49 7.91 13.56
CA LEU A 45 11.42 6.80 13.75
C LEU A 45 12.74 7.25 14.38
N ASP A 46 13.28 8.41 13.97
CA ASP A 46 14.48 8.98 14.58
C ASP A 46 14.26 9.35 16.05
N ARG A 47 13.08 9.88 16.42
CA ARG A 47 12.71 10.13 17.82
C ARG A 47 12.62 8.85 18.65
N LEU A 48 12.06 7.77 18.10
CA LEU A 48 12.00 6.45 18.76
C LEU A 48 13.39 5.86 18.94
N LEU A 49 14.25 5.93 17.93
CA LEU A 49 15.65 5.48 18.02
C LEU A 49 16.40 6.27 19.09
N LEU A 50 16.23 7.59 19.11
CA LEU A 50 16.85 8.45 20.11
C LEU A 50 16.38 8.11 21.52
N GLY A 51 15.06 7.89 21.71
CA GLY A 51 14.49 7.47 22.99
C GLY A 51 14.99 6.11 23.44
N PHE A 52 15.19 5.17 22.51
CA PHE A 52 15.77 3.89 22.83
C PHE A 52 17.25 4.00 23.28
N ALA A 53 18.03 4.89 22.64
CA ALA A 53 19.45 5.07 22.94
C ALA A 53 19.69 5.87 24.24
N MET A 54 18.84 6.85 24.55
CA MET A 54 19.08 7.83 25.61
C MET A 54 18.12 7.73 26.78
N GLY A 55 17.01 7.02 26.62
CA GLY A 55 15.91 7.04 27.59
C GLY A 55 15.10 8.34 27.56
N GLU A 56 14.38 8.61 28.64
CA GLU A 56 13.65 9.86 28.82
C GLU A 56 14.64 11.02 29.01
N ALA A 57 14.55 12.00 28.16
CA ALA A 57 15.32 13.24 28.29
C ALA A 57 14.48 14.43 27.85
N ASP A 58 14.40 15.44 28.71
CA ASP A 58 13.70 16.72 28.44
C ASP A 58 14.58 17.69 27.62
N THR A 59 15.62 17.20 27.00
CA THR A 59 16.57 18.01 26.22
C THR A 59 16.52 17.65 24.75
N LEU A 60 16.62 18.68 23.91
CA LEU A 60 16.72 18.52 22.46
C LEU A 60 18.09 17.96 22.07
N HIS A 61 18.10 16.87 21.35
CA HIS A 61 19.29 16.31 20.71
C HIS A 61 19.15 16.43 19.19
N ALA A 62 20.03 17.18 18.58
CA ALA A 62 19.99 17.46 17.13
C ALA A 62 18.61 17.96 16.64
N GLY A 63 17.91 18.74 17.46
CA GLY A 63 16.57 19.24 17.13
C GLY A 63 15.42 18.25 17.34
N LEU A 64 15.69 17.09 17.95
CA LEU A 64 14.70 16.06 18.23
C LEU A 64 14.49 15.87 19.74
N TYR A 65 13.23 15.71 20.15
CA TYR A 65 12.89 15.20 21.48
C TYR A 65 12.81 13.67 21.45
N PRO A 66 13.53 12.96 22.36
CA PRO A 66 13.42 11.50 22.46
C PRO A 66 11.98 11.05 22.70
N SER A 67 11.63 9.90 22.17
CA SER A 67 10.36 9.23 22.44
C SER A 67 10.66 7.79 22.82
N VAL A 68 10.58 7.45 24.10
CA VAL A 68 11.00 6.14 24.62
C VAL A 68 9.99 5.07 24.22
N PRO A 69 10.38 4.09 23.38
CA PRO A 69 9.49 3.01 23.00
C PRO A 69 9.16 2.13 24.21
N ALA A 70 7.89 1.81 24.41
CA ALA A 70 7.43 0.97 25.50
C ALA A 70 7.03 -0.43 25.02
N GLY A 71 7.42 -1.46 25.78
CA GLY A 71 7.07 -2.86 25.54
C GLY A 71 8.23 -3.72 25.08
N ASP A 72 8.17 -5.02 25.40
CA ASP A 72 9.24 -5.98 25.17
C ASP A 72 9.53 -6.21 23.66
N GLU A 73 8.54 -6.07 22.81
CA GLU A 73 8.67 -6.23 21.35
C GLU A 73 9.00 -4.92 20.62
N ALA A 74 9.10 -3.78 21.34
CA ALA A 74 9.21 -2.46 20.72
C ALA A 74 10.41 -2.34 19.79
N MET A 75 11.56 -2.90 20.15
CA MET A 75 12.77 -2.87 19.31
C MET A 75 12.60 -3.67 18.02
N THR A 76 12.04 -4.86 18.10
CA THR A 76 11.80 -5.72 16.92
C THR A 76 10.85 -5.02 15.94
N VAL A 77 9.78 -4.42 16.47
CA VAL A 77 8.82 -3.67 15.65
C VAL A 77 9.45 -2.41 15.08
N LEU A 78 10.27 -1.69 15.86
CA LEU A 78 10.98 -0.49 15.37
C LEU A 78 11.94 -0.84 14.23
N GLN A 79 12.68 -1.95 14.33
CA GLN A 79 13.53 -2.44 13.23
C GLN A 79 12.71 -2.75 11.96
N ALA A 80 11.54 -3.39 12.10
CA ALA A 80 10.66 -3.65 10.98
C ALA A 80 10.12 -2.37 10.34
N LEU A 81 9.76 -1.35 11.15
CA LEU A 81 9.32 -0.05 10.66
C LEU A 81 10.43 0.72 9.94
N LEU A 82 11.67 0.64 10.43
CA LEU A 82 12.83 1.22 9.75
C LEU A 82 13.07 0.55 8.39
N ALA A 83 13.04 -0.77 8.35
CA ALA A 83 13.19 -1.52 7.10
C ALA A 83 12.06 -1.20 6.11
N LEU A 84 10.83 -1.06 6.60
CA LEU A 84 9.68 -0.64 5.78
C LEU A 84 9.89 0.78 5.23
N HIS A 85 10.30 1.73 6.07
CA HIS A 85 10.61 3.09 5.64
C HIS A 85 11.63 3.11 4.49
N ASP A 86 12.75 2.38 4.66
CA ASP A 86 13.83 2.37 3.67
C ASP A 86 13.38 1.73 2.35
N ARG A 87 12.57 0.67 2.41
CA ARG A 87 11.96 0.07 1.21
C ARG A 87 11.01 1.04 0.52
N LEU A 88 10.12 1.69 1.26
CA LEU A 88 9.19 2.68 0.70
C LEU A 88 9.93 3.86 0.06
N ALA A 89 10.99 4.35 0.69
CA ALA A 89 11.81 5.44 0.15
C ALA A 89 12.55 5.02 -1.13
N ALA A 90 13.07 3.79 -1.18
CA ALA A 90 13.74 3.25 -2.37
C ALA A 90 12.75 3.06 -3.53
N TRP A 91 11.60 2.45 -3.28
CA TRP A 91 10.57 2.23 -4.29
C TRP A 91 9.95 3.52 -4.79
N ARG A 92 9.78 4.52 -3.92
CA ARG A 92 9.32 5.84 -4.34
C ARG A 92 10.22 6.43 -5.43
N LYS A 93 11.55 6.37 -5.28
CA LYS A 93 12.50 6.85 -6.30
C LYS A 93 12.40 6.09 -7.62
N ILE A 94 12.09 4.79 -7.56
CA ILE A 94 11.86 3.97 -8.75
C ILE A 94 10.56 4.41 -9.43
N TRP A 95 9.52 4.68 -8.66
CA TRP A 95 8.17 5.02 -9.12
C TRP A 95 8.05 6.45 -9.69
N GLN A 96 8.98 7.34 -9.39
CA GLN A 96 9.00 8.70 -9.92
C GLN A 96 9.51 8.81 -11.37
N ARG A 97 10.01 7.74 -11.96
CA ARG A 97 10.66 7.78 -13.27
C ARG A 97 9.89 6.96 -14.30
N GLN A 98 9.69 7.57 -15.47
CA GLN A 98 9.29 6.81 -16.65
C GLN A 98 10.39 5.84 -17.05
N ARG A 99 10.01 4.65 -17.51
CA ARG A 99 10.92 3.59 -17.92
C ARG A 99 10.43 2.92 -19.20
N PRO A 100 11.32 2.32 -19.98
CA PRO A 100 10.91 1.43 -21.06
C PRO A 100 9.89 0.41 -20.58
N ALA A 101 8.87 0.17 -21.39
CA ALA A 101 7.76 -0.72 -21.02
C ALA A 101 8.24 -2.10 -20.54
N ALA A 102 9.27 -2.66 -21.17
CA ALA A 102 9.82 -3.98 -20.85
C ALA A 102 10.51 -4.06 -19.46
N GLU A 103 10.88 -2.94 -18.85
CA GLU A 103 11.52 -2.91 -17.53
C GLU A 103 10.49 -3.02 -16.37
N TRP A 104 9.22 -2.73 -16.61
CA TRP A 104 8.21 -2.70 -15.58
C TRP A 104 7.82 -4.06 -15.00
N PRO A 105 7.55 -5.11 -15.79
CA PRO A 105 7.14 -6.40 -15.23
C PRO A 105 8.15 -6.98 -14.23
N PRO A 106 9.45 -7.05 -14.48
CA PRO A 106 10.42 -7.55 -13.51
C PRO A 106 10.52 -6.65 -12.26
N LEU A 107 10.34 -5.32 -12.39
CA LEU A 107 10.30 -4.42 -11.24
C LEU A 107 9.07 -4.65 -10.39
N LEU A 108 7.90 -4.87 -10.99
CA LEU A 108 6.65 -5.17 -10.27
C LEU A 108 6.72 -6.49 -9.51
N LEU A 109 7.30 -7.53 -10.11
CA LEU A 109 7.52 -8.81 -9.42
C LEU A 109 8.45 -8.63 -8.21
N ARG A 110 9.54 -7.88 -8.38
CA ARG A 110 10.42 -7.54 -7.25
C ARG A 110 9.71 -6.72 -6.17
N MET A 111 8.88 -5.75 -6.54
CA MET A 111 8.07 -5.00 -5.58
C MET A 111 7.13 -5.92 -4.81
N GLN A 112 6.51 -6.87 -5.47
CA GLN A 112 5.68 -7.89 -4.84
C GLN A 112 6.47 -8.70 -3.80
N GLU A 113 7.69 -9.13 -4.11
CA GLU A 113 8.57 -9.86 -3.18
C GLU A 113 9.01 -8.99 -2.00
N ASP A 114 9.28 -7.70 -2.22
CA ASP A 114 9.73 -6.79 -1.17
C ASP A 114 8.65 -6.47 -0.12
N PHE A 115 7.36 -6.47 -0.52
CA PHE A 115 6.26 -6.02 0.35
C PHE A 115 5.32 -7.13 0.80
N PHE A 116 5.22 -8.22 0.07
CA PHE A 116 4.27 -9.30 0.38
C PHE A 116 4.99 -10.59 0.76
N ALA A 117 4.86 -10.99 2.01
CA ALA A 117 5.41 -12.27 2.47
C ALA A 117 4.64 -13.45 1.85
N PRO A 118 5.32 -14.53 1.45
CA PRO A 118 4.68 -15.69 0.80
C PRO A 118 3.65 -16.42 1.68
N ALA A 119 3.65 -16.19 2.99
CA ALA A 119 2.85 -16.96 3.94
C ALA A 119 1.45 -16.39 4.25
N GLY A 120 1.12 -15.18 3.83
CA GLY A 120 -0.02 -14.45 4.42
C GLY A 120 -1.21 -14.14 3.52
N GLY A 121 -1.20 -14.47 2.25
CA GLY A 121 -2.29 -14.06 1.36
C GLY A 121 -2.14 -14.66 -0.02
N ALA A 122 -2.07 -15.98 -0.07
CA ALA A 122 -1.71 -16.71 -1.29
C ALA A 122 -2.54 -16.29 -2.52
N GLU A 123 -3.85 -16.06 -2.37
CA GLU A 123 -4.74 -15.78 -3.49
C GLU A 123 -4.54 -14.37 -4.07
N GLY A 124 -4.52 -13.33 -3.25
CA GLY A 124 -4.35 -11.95 -3.75
C GLY A 124 -2.97 -11.71 -4.33
N VAL A 125 -1.92 -12.27 -3.71
CA VAL A 125 -0.54 -12.21 -4.21
C VAL A 125 -0.40 -12.95 -5.53
N GLN A 126 -1.08 -14.09 -5.67
CA GLN A 126 -1.07 -14.87 -6.91
C GLN A 126 -1.80 -14.12 -8.03
N ARG A 127 -2.96 -13.52 -7.77
CA ARG A 127 -3.68 -12.70 -8.74
C ARG A 127 -2.86 -11.51 -9.24
N LEU A 128 -2.17 -10.82 -8.32
CA LEU A 128 -1.27 -9.74 -8.71
C LEU A 128 -0.15 -10.25 -9.64
N ARG A 129 0.42 -11.41 -9.33
CA ARG A 129 1.45 -12.04 -10.17
C ARG A 129 0.92 -12.39 -11.56
N GLU A 130 -0.28 -12.93 -11.65
CA GLU A 130 -0.96 -13.25 -12.91
C GLU A 130 -1.19 -11.98 -13.74
N ALA A 131 -1.70 -10.91 -13.14
CA ALA A 131 -1.88 -9.62 -13.80
C ALA A 131 -0.55 -9.02 -14.32
N ILE A 132 0.55 -9.19 -13.57
CA ILE A 132 1.88 -8.74 -14.03
C ILE A 132 2.37 -9.58 -15.20
N HIS A 133 2.11 -10.89 -15.21
CA HIS A 133 2.48 -11.75 -16.35
C HIS A 133 1.65 -11.42 -17.60
N GLU A 134 0.34 -11.21 -17.47
CA GLU A 134 -0.52 -10.75 -18.56
C GLU A 134 -0.02 -9.45 -19.15
N LEU A 135 0.32 -8.47 -18.31
CA LEU A 135 0.92 -7.22 -18.76
C LEU A 135 2.22 -7.44 -19.53
N ALA A 136 3.09 -8.36 -19.07
CA ALA A 136 4.34 -8.67 -19.77
C ALA A 136 4.10 -9.26 -21.15
N GLU A 137 3.13 -10.15 -21.29
CA GLU A 137 2.74 -10.75 -22.58
C GLU A 137 2.13 -9.71 -23.51
N GLU A 138 1.24 -8.86 -23.04
CA GLU A 138 0.66 -7.76 -23.82
C GLU A 138 1.74 -6.81 -24.36
N LEU A 139 2.71 -6.43 -23.52
CA LEU A 139 3.82 -5.58 -23.93
C LEU A 139 4.71 -6.25 -24.98
N ALA A 140 4.97 -7.55 -24.83
CA ALA A 140 5.74 -8.32 -25.78
C ALA A 140 5.01 -8.45 -27.14
N LEU A 141 3.70 -8.72 -27.12
CA LEU A 141 2.89 -8.86 -28.34
C LEU A 141 2.71 -7.53 -29.07
N SER A 142 2.54 -6.44 -28.33
CA SER A 142 2.35 -5.11 -28.93
C SER A 142 3.62 -4.54 -29.56
N GLY A 143 4.80 -5.03 -29.17
CA GLY A 143 6.08 -4.45 -29.55
C GLY A 143 6.31 -3.03 -29.03
N TYR A 144 5.51 -2.59 -28.04
CA TYR A 144 5.61 -1.26 -27.48
C TYR A 144 6.90 -1.08 -26.67
N SER A 145 7.75 -0.17 -27.10
CA SER A 145 9.08 0.05 -26.50
C SER A 145 9.25 1.45 -25.88
N ALA A 146 8.28 2.34 -26.07
CA ALA A 146 8.36 3.68 -25.52
C ALA A 146 8.29 3.67 -23.96
N PRO A 147 8.79 4.73 -23.30
CA PRO A 147 8.68 4.84 -21.86
C PRO A 147 7.22 4.89 -21.41
N LEU A 148 6.90 4.10 -20.37
CA LEU A 148 5.62 4.14 -19.68
C LEU A 148 5.76 4.88 -18.36
N SER A 149 4.75 5.70 -18.05
CA SER A 149 4.63 6.33 -16.75
C SER A 149 4.07 5.34 -15.71
N PRO A 150 4.42 5.49 -14.44
CA PRO A 150 3.85 4.69 -13.35
C PRO A 150 2.31 4.79 -13.26
N GLU A 151 1.75 5.97 -13.58
CA GLU A 151 0.31 6.20 -13.53
C GLU A 151 -0.43 5.34 -14.57
N THR A 152 0.08 5.30 -15.80
CA THR A 152 -0.48 4.45 -16.87
C THR A 152 -0.41 2.98 -16.50
N LEU A 153 0.71 2.56 -15.89
CA LEU A 153 0.93 1.20 -15.43
C LEU A 153 -0.08 0.82 -14.32
N THR A 154 -0.28 1.72 -13.35
CA THR A 154 -1.22 1.50 -12.24
C THR A 154 -2.64 1.33 -12.78
N LEU A 155 -3.10 2.20 -13.65
CA LEU A 155 -4.43 2.10 -14.27
C LEU A 155 -4.61 0.76 -14.98
N ARG A 156 -3.61 0.30 -15.74
CA ARG A 156 -3.71 -0.98 -16.45
C ARG A 156 -3.78 -2.18 -15.52
N LEU A 157 -3.00 -2.18 -14.44
CA LEU A 157 -3.04 -3.23 -13.42
C LEU A 157 -4.37 -3.23 -12.66
N GLU A 158 -4.91 -2.07 -12.30
CA GLU A 158 -6.21 -1.95 -11.66
C GLU A 158 -7.34 -2.50 -12.56
N GLU A 159 -7.32 -2.23 -13.85
CA GLU A 159 -8.26 -2.80 -14.81
C GLU A 159 -8.20 -4.34 -14.84
N SER A 160 -6.99 -4.92 -14.94
CA SER A 160 -6.80 -6.37 -14.93
C SER A 160 -7.31 -7.01 -13.62
N LEU A 161 -6.95 -6.45 -12.48
CA LEU A 161 -7.35 -6.97 -11.17
C LEU A 161 -8.86 -6.87 -10.95
N ASN A 162 -9.50 -5.77 -11.37
CA ASN A 162 -10.94 -5.59 -11.29
C ASN A 162 -11.70 -6.54 -12.23
N ALA A 163 -11.15 -6.85 -13.40
CA ALA A 163 -11.73 -7.81 -14.32
C ALA A 163 -11.72 -9.24 -13.73
N MET A 164 -10.65 -9.62 -13.06
CA MET A 164 -10.54 -10.90 -12.34
C MET A 164 -11.55 -11.02 -11.20
N ASP A 165 -11.78 -9.94 -10.43
CA ASP A 165 -12.75 -9.95 -9.32
C ASP A 165 -14.20 -10.10 -9.81
N ASN A 166 -14.54 -9.45 -10.90
CA ASN A 166 -15.89 -9.55 -11.47
C ASN A 166 -16.22 -10.96 -12.00
N GLY A 167 -15.23 -11.78 -12.33
CA GLY A 167 -15.41 -13.15 -12.80
C GLY A 167 -15.71 -14.16 -11.68
N GLN A 168 -15.24 -13.91 -10.46
CA GLN A 168 -15.37 -14.88 -9.34
C GLN A 168 -16.54 -14.60 -8.39
N ALA A 169 -17.03 -13.36 -8.31
CA ALA A 169 -18.12 -12.99 -7.40
C ALA A 169 -19.51 -13.41 -7.90
N PHE A 170 -19.63 -13.86 -9.16
CA PHE A 170 -20.89 -14.17 -9.77
C PHE A 170 -21.32 -15.62 -9.44
N LEU A 171 -22.36 -15.79 -8.61
CA LEU A 171 -22.96 -17.08 -8.26
C LEU A 171 -22.13 -17.98 -7.32
N SER A 172 -21.38 -17.44 -6.39
CA SER A 172 -20.66 -18.24 -5.37
C SER A 172 -21.57 -18.89 -4.29
N GLY A 173 -22.89 -18.94 -4.51
CA GLY A 173 -23.76 -19.98 -3.96
C GLY A 173 -24.55 -19.65 -2.69
N ARG A 174 -24.50 -18.45 -2.08
CA ARG A 174 -25.32 -18.20 -0.88
C ARG A 174 -26.16 -16.93 -0.95
N VAL A 175 -25.58 -15.77 -1.11
CA VAL A 175 -26.28 -14.49 -1.27
C VAL A 175 -25.47 -13.65 -2.25
N THR A 176 -26.13 -13.12 -3.28
CA THR A 176 -25.50 -12.27 -4.28
C THR A 176 -26.11 -10.88 -4.21
N PHE A 177 -25.30 -9.84 -4.03
CA PHE A 177 -25.71 -8.45 -4.16
C PHE A 177 -25.33 -7.94 -5.54
N CYS A 178 -26.29 -7.37 -6.26
CA CYS A 178 -26.06 -6.89 -7.60
C CYS A 178 -26.97 -5.74 -7.99
N ASN A 179 -26.61 -5.00 -9.03
CA ASN A 179 -27.50 -4.06 -9.69
C ASN A 179 -28.51 -4.84 -10.57
N MET A 180 -29.72 -4.31 -10.75
CA MET A 180 -30.80 -5.01 -11.46
C MET A 180 -30.51 -5.33 -12.93
N VAL A 181 -29.67 -4.53 -13.59
CA VAL A 181 -29.45 -4.64 -15.04
C VAL A 181 -28.65 -5.87 -15.49
N PRO A 182 -27.57 -6.29 -14.81
CA PRO A 182 -26.79 -7.45 -15.23
C PRO A 182 -27.47 -8.80 -15.01
N MET A 183 -28.53 -8.85 -14.20
CA MET A 183 -29.18 -10.09 -13.73
C MET A 183 -30.47 -10.45 -14.47
N ARG A 184 -30.65 -9.91 -15.67
CA ARG A 184 -31.83 -10.26 -16.48
C ARG A 184 -31.83 -11.75 -16.84
N SER A 185 -32.97 -12.39 -16.66
CA SER A 185 -33.22 -13.80 -17.06
C SER A 185 -32.54 -14.89 -16.24
N LEU A 186 -31.96 -14.57 -15.07
CA LEU A 186 -31.46 -15.61 -14.17
C LEU A 186 -32.57 -16.00 -13.16
N PRO A 187 -32.89 -17.29 -13.05
CA PRO A 187 -33.92 -17.77 -12.11
C PRO A 187 -33.35 -17.85 -10.69
N PHE A 188 -33.68 -16.89 -9.83
CA PHE A 188 -33.38 -16.94 -8.40
C PHE A 188 -34.59 -17.44 -7.62
N GLN A 189 -34.38 -18.26 -6.60
CA GLN A 189 -35.44 -18.71 -5.71
C GLN A 189 -36.00 -17.58 -4.83
N ILE A 190 -35.16 -16.65 -4.43
CA ILE A 190 -35.56 -15.50 -3.60
C ILE A 190 -34.84 -14.27 -4.14
N ILE A 191 -35.59 -13.19 -4.38
CA ILE A 191 -35.07 -11.88 -4.81
C ILE A 191 -35.54 -10.85 -3.80
N CYS A 192 -34.57 -10.14 -3.16
CA CYS A 192 -34.83 -9.03 -2.27
C CYS A 192 -34.45 -7.73 -2.95
N LEU A 193 -35.41 -6.80 -3.13
CA LEU A 193 -35.16 -5.46 -3.65
C LEU A 193 -34.92 -4.50 -2.50
N LEU A 194 -33.74 -3.88 -2.47
CA LEU A 194 -33.35 -2.90 -1.46
C LEU A 194 -33.35 -1.50 -2.08
N GLY A 195 -34.02 -0.53 -1.41
CA GLY A 195 -33.97 0.88 -1.81
C GLY A 195 -34.79 1.27 -3.03
N THR A 196 -35.68 0.42 -3.49
CA THR A 196 -36.66 0.82 -4.51
C THR A 196 -37.77 1.64 -3.85
N ILE A 197 -37.64 2.99 -3.89
CA ILE A 197 -38.76 3.88 -3.59
C ILE A 197 -39.61 3.89 -4.85
N ALA A 198 -40.79 3.32 -4.76
CA ALA A 198 -41.80 3.52 -5.81
C ALA A 198 -42.23 5.00 -5.74
N SER A 199 -41.77 5.82 -6.66
CA SER A 199 -42.40 7.12 -6.92
C SER A 199 -43.74 6.83 -7.57
N ILE A 200 -44.82 7.08 -6.83
CA ILE A 200 -46.20 7.15 -7.32
C ILE A 200 -46.38 8.47 -8.05
#